data_d917af02482925bba9b737738ae4f3a2
#
_entry.id   d917af02482925bba9b737738ae4f3a2
#
_cell.length_a   1.000
_cell.length_b   1.000
_cell.length_c   1.000
_cell.angle_alpha   90.00
_cell.angle_beta   90.00
_cell.angle_gamma   90.00
#
_symmetry.space_group_name_H-M   'P 1'
#
loop_
_entity.id
_entity.type
_entity.pdbx_description
1 polymer ?
#
loop_
_entity_poly.entity_id
_entity_poly.type
_entity_poly.pdbx_seq_one_letter_code
_entity_poly.pdbx_strand_id
1 'polypeptide(L)'
;MIVSSQNNQGDDVMEHTNYIKNHKKGQHITFAQRCKIEFLLKNKKSLNITNQDLADEIGVALRTLQREIKRGMAYGLKNSDLTLKNEYVAEYVQQKYEDNIKNKQGNLKIGKNIELSMFLEKVIINEKCSPYAALQKAKQEDIEVNICEKTLYNYIHKEIFVELTASNLVYKKKYKKKYKGHKRIRKNGAMSIEQRSDIINNRLELGHWEMDTVVGTREGKSACLLVLTERVSRKEIIRKIPAKKAEFVVAEILKLKRKYKTFNDRFKSITTDNGSEFMDSKSIQDLNVLYFYAHAYCSGERGSNENNNKFIRRFIPKGTDISIISKRKVQEIEDWINSYPRKMFNRKSANEIYLFRRKN
;
A
#
# COMPACT_ATOMS: atom_id res chain seq x y z
N MET A 1 -13.67 60.30 23.27
CA MET A 1 -13.05 60.18 21.92
C MET A 1 -13.46 58.86 21.33
N ILE A 2 -14.35 58.91 20.38
CA ILE A 2 -14.89 57.78 19.60
C ILE A 2 -13.93 57.58 18.47
N VAL A 3 -13.32 56.42 18.30
CA VAL A 3 -12.58 56.04 17.11
C VAL A 3 -13.36 54.88 16.46
N SER A 4 -13.82 55.18 15.28
CA SER A 4 -14.61 54.37 14.39
C SER A 4 -13.86 53.12 13.90
N SER A 5 -14.47 51.96 14.04
CA SER A 5 -14.13 50.74 13.33
C SER A 5 -14.56 50.85 11.87
N GLN A 6 -13.62 50.93 10.94
CA GLN A 6 -13.90 50.75 9.51
C GLN A 6 -13.89 49.24 9.19
N ASN A 7 -14.98 48.78 8.64
CA ASN A 7 -15.22 47.45 8.13
C ASN A 7 -14.31 47.14 6.90
N ASN A 8 -13.42 46.16 7.03
CA ASN A 8 -12.78 45.51 5.92
C ASN A 8 -13.71 44.43 5.34
N GLN A 9 -14.69 44.83 4.53
CA GLN A 9 -15.49 43.89 3.71
C GLN A 9 -14.98 43.75 2.29
N GLY A 10 -13.84 44.34 1.95
CA GLY A 10 -13.31 44.34 0.56
C GLY A 10 -12.39 43.18 0.21
N ASP A 11 -11.69 42.58 1.16
CA ASP A 11 -10.62 41.61 0.89
C ASP A 11 -11.12 40.15 0.73
N ASP A 12 -12.20 39.77 1.42
CA ASP A 12 -12.77 38.40 1.30
C ASP A 12 -13.41 38.07 -0.07
N VAL A 13 -13.87 39.11 -0.81
CA VAL A 13 -14.45 38.88 -2.12
C VAL A 13 -13.39 38.64 -3.20
N MET A 14 -12.17 39.15 -3.01
CA MET A 14 -11.04 38.98 -3.97
C MET A 14 -10.37 37.60 -3.85
N GLU A 15 -10.27 37.01 -2.68
CA GLU A 15 -9.71 35.65 -2.54
C GLU A 15 -10.63 34.57 -3.14
N HIS A 16 -11.96 34.71 -3.02
CA HIS A 16 -12.90 33.78 -3.64
C HIS A 16 -12.87 33.82 -5.17
N THR A 17 -12.57 34.97 -5.80
CA THR A 17 -12.48 35.06 -7.25
C THR A 17 -11.26 34.37 -7.85
N ASN A 18 -10.14 34.29 -7.14
CA ASN A 18 -8.94 33.61 -7.61
C ASN A 18 -9.06 32.06 -7.60
N TYR A 19 -9.90 31.48 -6.73
CA TYR A 19 -10.10 30.04 -6.67
C TYR A 19 -10.93 29.49 -7.85
N ILE A 20 -11.71 30.33 -8.51
CA ILE A 20 -12.62 29.95 -9.62
C ILE A 20 -11.90 30.00 -10.98
N LYS A 21 -10.82 30.77 -11.12
CA LYS A 21 -10.08 30.98 -12.38
C LYS A 21 -9.25 29.78 -12.87
N ASN A 22 -9.09 28.71 -12.09
CA ASN A 22 -8.21 27.60 -12.43
C ASN A 22 -8.96 26.37 -12.96
N HIS A 23 -9.80 26.54 -13.99
CA HIS A 23 -10.36 25.38 -14.69
C HIS A 23 -9.27 24.66 -15.48
N LYS A 24 -8.88 23.44 -15.04
CA LYS A 24 -7.87 22.63 -15.72
C LYS A 24 -8.51 21.90 -16.91
N LYS A 25 -7.79 21.86 -18.05
CA LYS A 25 -8.24 21.11 -19.24
C LYS A 25 -8.61 19.67 -18.87
N GLY A 26 -9.82 19.24 -19.22
CA GLY A 26 -10.35 17.91 -18.94
C GLY A 26 -11.11 17.79 -17.60
N GLN A 27 -11.24 18.84 -16.82
CA GLN A 27 -12.12 18.85 -15.64
C GLN A 27 -13.58 19.18 -16.04
N HIS A 28 -14.53 18.71 -15.22
CA HIS A 28 -15.93 19.14 -15.34
C HIS A 28 -16.13 20.47 -14.65
N ILE A 29 -17.12 21.24 -15.12
CA ILE A 29 -17.56 22.49 -14.48
C ILE A 29 -18.05 22.13 -13.07
N THR A 30 -17.51 22.81 -12.05
CA THR A 30 -17.88 22.61 -10.64
C THR A 30 -19.22 23.29 -10.31
N PHE A 31 -19.83 22.89 -9.18
CA PHE A 31 -21.09 23.53 -8.73
C PHE A 31 -20.91 25.02 -8.48
N ALA A 32 -19.80 25.46 -7.89
CA ALA A 32 -19.50 26.88 -7.69
C ALA A 32 -19.42 27.66 -9.03
N GLN A 33 -18.80 27.05 -10.05
CA GLN A 33 -18.79 27.66 -11.41
C GLN A 33 -20.18 27.70 -11.99
N ARG A 34 -21.05 26.72 -11.76
CA ARG A 34 -22.46 26.73 -12.18
C ARG A 34 -23.26 27.85 -11.51
N CYS A 35 -23.11 28.04 -10.23
CA CYS A 35 -23.73 29.16 -9.51
C CYS A 35 -23.26 30.51 -10.06
N LYS A 36 -21.96 30.64 -10.39
CA LYS A 36 -21.41 31.85 -11.00
C LYS A 36 -22.01 32.08 -12.43
N ILE A 37 -22.15 31.04 -13.24
CA ILE A 37 -22.80 31.11 -14.54
C ILE A 37 -24.25 31.59 -14.40
N GLU A 38 -24.99 31.05 -13.44
CA GLU A 38 -26.38 31.45 -13.17
C GLU A 38 -26.49 32.94 -12.82
N PHE A 39 -25.64 33.40 -11.88
CA PHE A 39 -25.59 34.79 -11.46
C PHE A 39 -25.27 35.74 -12.65
N LEU A 40 -24.25 35.41 -13.44
CA LEU A 40 -23.82 36.21 -14.57
C LEU A 40 -24.87 36.21 -15.69
N LEU A 41 -25.58 35.12 -15.94
CA LEU A 41 -26.66 35.05 -16.92
C LEU A 41 -27.86 35.88 -16.49
N LYS A 42 -28.25 35.86 -15.21
CA LYS A 42 -29.35 36.68 -14.67
C LYS A 42 -29.06 38.18 -14.79
N ASN A 43 -27.80 38.57 -14.60
CA ASN A 43 -27.37 39.97 -14.66
C ASN A 43 -26.74 40.36 -16.00
N LYS A 44 -26.83 39.54 -17.02
CA LYS A 44 -26.13 39.72 -18.31
C LYS A 44 -26.40 41.04 -18.96
N LYS A 45 -27.67 41.49 -18.94
CA LYS A 45 -28.08 42.78 -19.54
C LYS A 45 -27.55 43.98 -18.76
N SER A 46 -27.61 43.92 -17.42
CA SER A 46 -27.15 45.02 -16.57
C SER A 46 -25.61 45.12 -16.54
N LEU A 47 -24.92 44.01 -16.69
CA LEU A 47 -23.45 43.96 -16.73
C LEU A 47 -22.88 44.17 -18.15
N ASN A 48 -23.73 44.25 -19.17
CA ASN A 48 -23.36 44.39 -20.59
C ASN A 48 -22.26 43.40 -21.05
N ILE A 49 -22.35 42.12 -20.59
CA ILE A 49 -21.37 41.09 -20.90
C ILE A 49 -21.84 40.17 -22.01
N THR A 50 -20.87 39.67 -22.81
CA THR A 50 -21.13 38.70 -23.88
C THR A 50 -20.97 37.25 -23.36
N ASN A 51 -21.34 36.25 -24.16
CA ASN A 51 -21.08 34.85 -23.80
C ASN A 51 -19.57 34.53 -23.84
N GLN A 52 -18.78 35.29 -24.60
CA GLN A 52 -17.34 35.12 -24.61
C GLN A 52 -16.74 35.59 -23.28
N ASP A 53 -17.14 36.80 -22.82
CA ASP A 53 -16.69 37.33 -21.53
C ASP A 53 -17.05 36.37 -20.37
N LEU A 54 -18.24 35.77 -20.45
CA LEU A 54 -18.69 34.74 -19.49
C LEU A 54 -17.78 33.48 -19.52
N ALA A 55 -17.42 33.04 -20.72
CA ALA A 55 -16.55 31.87 -20.89
C ALA A 55 -15.13 32.12 -20.33
N ASP A 56 -14.61 33.33 -20.59
CA ASP A 56 -13.31 33.76 -20.13
C ASP A 56 -13.30 33.93 -18.60
N GLU A 57 -14.37 34.44 -18.01
CA GLU A 57 -14.54 34.63 -16.57
C GLU A 57 -14.64 33.26 -15.80
N ILE A 58 -15.23 32.25 -16.43
CA ILE A 58 -15.29 30.88 -15.86
C ILE A 58 -14.01 30.07 -16.15
N GLY A 59 -13.23 30.50 -17.15
CA GLY A 59 -11.99 29.81 -17.58
C GLY A 59 -12.27 28.60 -18.48
N VAL A 60 -13.32 28.63 -19.29
CA VAL A 60 -13.71 27.55 -20.21
C VAL A 60 -13.86 28.03 -21.64
N ALA A 61 -13.74 27.14 -22.62
CA ALA A 61 -14.01 27.50 -24.01
C ALA A 61 -15.48 27.86 -24.21
N LEU A 62 -15.76 28.85 -25.05
CA LEU A 62 -17.12 29.32 -25.37
C LEU A 62 -18.08 28.16 -25.70
N ARG A 63 -17.62 27.20 -26.51
CA ARG A 63 -18.42 26.02 -26.88
C ARG A 63 -18.78 25.15 -25.66
N THR A 64 -17.90 25.09 -24.66
CA THR A 64 -18.15 24.37 -23.40
C THR A 64 -19.22 25.10 -22.58
N LEU A 65 -19.09 26.41 -22.45
CA LEU A 65 -20.09 27.23 -21.77
C LEU A 65 -21.46 27.10 -22.45
N GLN A 66 -21.55 27.24 -23.79
CA GLN A 66 -22.81 27.11 -24.53
C GLN A 66 -23.50 25.76 -24.32
N ARG A 67 -22.70 24.66 -24.27
CA ARG A 67 -23.22 23.32 -23.97
C ARG A 67 -23.75 23.24 -22.55
N GLU A 68 -23.03 23.84 -21.59
CA GLU A 68 -23.45 23.86 -20.18
C GLU A 68 -24.73 24.67 -19.98
N ILE A 69 -24.81 25.84 -20.59
CA ILE A 69 -26.07 26.68 -20.59
C ILE A 69 -27.23 25.86 -21.14
N LYS A 70 -27.07 25.24 -22.32
CA LYS A 70 -28.10 24.39 -22.90
C LYS A 70 -28.54 23.23 -22.00
N ARG A 71 -27.64 22.64 -21.27
CA ARG A 71 -27.94 21.54 -20.32
C ARG A 71 -28.69 22.01 -19.10
N GLY A 72 -28.36 23.21 -18.61
CA GLY A 72 -28.92 23.79 -17.40
C GLY A 72 -30.18 24.61 -17.60
N MET A 73 -30.64 24.78 -18.83
CA MET A 73 -31.92 25.49 -19.08
C MET A 73 -33.07 24.69 -18.49
N ALA A 74 -33.76 25.28 -17.54
CA ALA A 74 -35.04 24.82 -17.02
C ALA A 74 -36.16 25.59 -17.73
N TYR A 75 -37.12 24.85 -18.22
CA TYR A 75 -38.23 25.39 -19.02
C TYR A 75 -39.52 25.43 -18.22
N GLY A 76 -40.32 26.45 -18.44
CA GLY A 76 -41.64 26.54 -17.83
C GLY A 76 -41.65 26.88 -16.34
N LEU A 77 -40.60 27.52 -15.83
CA LEU A 77 -40.57 28.03 -14.46
C LEU A 77 -41.59 29.16 -14.29
N LYS A 78 -42.36 29.12 -13.20
CA LYS A 78 -43.33 30.16 -12.88
C LYS A 78 -42.66 31.34 -12.16
N ASN A 79 -42.90 32.55 -12.64
CA ASN A 79 -42.62 33.80 -11.94
C ASN A 79 -43.66 34.06 -10.84
N SER A 80 -43.44 35.05 -10.00
CA SER A 80 -44.41 35.53 -9.00
C SER A 80 -45.71 36.05 -9.60
N ASP A 81 -45.69 36.52 -10.85
CA ASP A 81 -46.84 36.99 -11.63
C ASP A 81 -47.51 35.87 -12.46
N LEU A 82 -47.18 34.61 -12.21
CA LEU A 82 -47.65 33.39 -12.90
C LEU A 82 -47.21 33.28 -14.38
N THR A 83 -46.42 34.20 -14.90
CA THR A 83 -45.83 34.05 -16.24
C THR A 83 -44.77 32.95 -16.25
N LEU A 84 -44.58 32.31 -17.42
CA LEU A 84 -43.57 31.25 -17.57
C LEU A 84 -42.25 31.84 -18.10
N LYS A 85 -41.16 31.43 -17.47
CA LYS A 85 -39.81 31.77 -17.92
C LYS A 85 -38.96 30.54 -18.14
N ASN A 86 -37.95 30.72 -18.98
CA ASN A 86 -36.89 29.72 -19.18
C ASN A 86 -35.59 30.33 -18.68
N GLU A 87 -34.97 29.71 -17.72
CA GLU A 87 -33.70 30.21 -17.19
C GLU A 87 -32.72 29.08 -16.88
N TYR A 88 -31.44 29.43 -16.82
CA TYR A 88 -30.40 28.50 -16.39
C TYR A 88 -30.44 28.37 -14.85
N VAL A 89 -30.48 27.12 -14.37
CA VAL A 89 -30.52 26.80 -12.94
C VAL A 89 -29.36 25.90 -12.61
N ALA A 90 -28.43 26.36 -11.75
CA ALA A 90 -27.21 25.66 -11.38
C ALA A 90 -27.48 24.31 -10.68
N GLU A 91 -28.49 24.28 -9.81
CA GLU A 91 -28.87 23.04 -9.11
C GLU A 91 -29.42 21.98 -10.06
N TYR A 92 -30.24 22.39 -11.03
CA TYR A 92 -30.82 21.48 -12.01
C TYR A 92 -29.76 20.81 -12.88
N VAL A 93 -28.77 21.55 -13.35
CA VAL A 93 -27.69 20.96 -14.14
C VAL A 93 -26.74 20.13 -13.27
N GLN A 94 -26.55 20.51 -12.00
CA GLN A 94 -25.76 19.73 -11.06
C GLN A 94 -26.42 18.36 -10.82
N GLN A 95 -27.70 18.33 -10.55
CA GLN A 95 -28.45 17.08 -10.36
C GLN A 95 -28.38 16.20 -11.61
N LYS A 96 -28.62 16.75 -12.79
CA LYS A 96 -28.44 16.02 -14.06
C LYS A 96 -27.04 15.46 -14.23
N TYR A 97 -26.03 16.21 -13.84
CA TYR A 97 -24.64 15.75 -13.89
C TYR A 97 -24.39 14.56 -12.95
N GLU A 98 -24.88 14.64 -11.72
CA GLU A 98 -24.79 13.57 -10.73
C GLU A 98 -25.54 12.32 -11.16
N ASP A 99 -26.75 12.46 -11.68
CA ASP A 99 -27.54 11.35 -12.20
C ASP A 99 -26.86 10.67 -13.41
N ASN A 100 -26.27 11.46 -14.29
CA ASN A 100 -25.49 10.94 -15.41
C ASN A 100 -24.24 10.17 -14.94
N ILE A 101 -23.60 10.62 -13.85
CA ILE A 101 -22.47 9.88 -13.24
C ILE A 101 -22.97 8.58 -12.63
N LYS A 102 -24.06 8.61 -11.86
CA LYS A 102 -24.68 7.42 -11.28
C LYS A 102 -25.08 6.41 -12.36
N ASN A 103 -25.70 6.86 -13.44
CA ASN A 103 -26.13 6.03 -14.56
C ASN A 103 -24.95 5.46 -15.39
N LYS A 104 -23.80 6.15 -15.40
CA LYS A 104 -22.57 5.67 -16.03
C LYS A 104 -21.79 4.66 -15.14
N GLN A 105 -22.12 4.56 -13.86
CA GLN A 105 -21.64 3.47 -13.02
C GLN A 105 -22.35 2.19 -13.44
N GLY A 106 -21.83 1.55 -14.51
CA GLY A 106 -22.36 0.27 -14.98
C GLY A 106 -22.43 -0.77 -13.86
N ASN A 107 -23.20 -1.83 -14.08
CA ASN A 107 -23.33 -2.96 -13.15
C ASN A 107 -21.99 -3.39 -12.60
N LEU A 108 -21.96 -3.67 -11.29
CA LEU A 108 -20.77 -4.19 -10.62
C LEU A 108 -20.26 -5.42 -11.38
N LYS A 109 -19.03 -5.33 -11.92
CA LYS A 109 -18.44 -6.44 -12.70
C LYS A 109 -18.43 -7.75 -11.92
N ILE A 110 -18.24 -7.67 -10.59
CA ILE A 110 -18.20 -8.82 -9.70
C ILE A 110 -19.60 -9.39 -9.42
N GLY A 111 -20.67 -8.59 -9.56
CA GLY A 111 -22.03 -9.02 -9.25
C GLY A 111 -22.57 -10.13 -10.16
N LYS A 112 -21.94 -10.36 -11.30
CA LYS A 112 -22.24 -11.47 -12.21
C LYS A 112 -21.38 -12.71 -12.00
N ASN A 113 -20.36 -12.61 -11.14
CA ASN A 113 -19.42 -13.71 -10.88
C ASN A 113 -19.37 -13.99 -9.37
N ILE A 114 -20.35 -14.76 -8.91
CA ILE A 114 -20.50 -15.12 -7.48
C ILE A 114 -19.33 -16.00 -7.05
N GLU A 115 -18.87 -16.90 -7.92
CA GLU A 115 -17.74 -17.79 -7.65
C GLU A 115 -16.47 -17.00 -7.31
N LEU A 116 -16.12 -16.00 -8.15
CA LEU A 116 -14.98 -15.11 -7.89
C LEU A 116 -15.16 -14.35 -6.57
N SER A 117 -16.36 -13.86 -6.27
CA SER A 117 -16.64 -13.13 -5.03
C SER A 117 -16.37 -13.99 -3.80
N MET A 118 -16.95 -15.18 -3.74
CA MET A 118 -16.77 -16.13 -2.62
C MET A 118 -15.31 -16.58 -2.49
N PHE A 119 -14.64 -16.84 -3.60
CA PHE A 119 -13.24 -17.20 -3.62
C PHE A 119 -12.35 -16.09 -3.05
N LEU A 120 -12.57 -14.83 -3.47
CA LEU A 120 -11.81 -13.69 -3.00
C LEU A 120 -12.01 -13.46 -1.50
N GLU A 121 -13.23 -13.57 -0.98
CA GLU A 121 -13.52 -13.48 0.45
C GLU A 121 -12.76 -14.55 1.23
N LYS A 122 -12.90 -15.82 0.84
CA LYS A 122 -12.21 -16.95 1.46
C LYS A 122 -10.68 -16.72 1.51
N VAL A 123 -10.07 -16.40 0.38
CA VAL A 123 -8.61 -16.30 0.26
C VAL A 123 -8.07 -15.08 0.98
N ILE A 124 -8.76 -13.94 0.97
CA ILE A 124 -8.30 -12.74 1.67
C ILE A 124 -8.52 -12.85 3.18
N ILE A 125 -9.67 -13.34 3.63
CA ILE A 125 -10.01 -13.43 5.06
C ILE A 125 -9.27 -14.58 5.73
N ASN A 126 -9.38 -15.79 5.20
CA ASN A 126 -8.89 -17.01 5.86
C ASN A 126 -7.40 -17.24 5.56
N GLU A 127 -6.99 -17.10 4.32
CA GLU A 127 -5.61 -17.35 3.91
C GLU A 127 -4.71 -16.12 4.02
N LYS A 128 -5.24 -14.98 4.49
CA LYS A 128 -4.49 -13.73 4.71
C LYS A 128 -3.77 -13.20 3.46
N CYS A 129 -4.30 -13.47 2.29
CA CYS A 129 -3.75 -12.99 1.04
C CYS A 129 -4.01 -11.49 0.83
N SER A 130 -3.15 -10.82 0.06
CA SER A 130 -3.45 -9.47 -0.45
C SER A 130 -4.42 -9.56 -1.62
N PRO A 131 -5.17 -8.49 -1.94
CA PRO A 131 -6.03 -8.45 -3.12
C PRO A 131 -5.31 -8.86 -4.41
N TYR A 132 -4.06 -8.44 -4.62
CA TYR A 132 -3.26 -8.88 -5.74
C TYR A 132 -3.05 -10.41 -5.76
N ALA A 133 -2.61 -10.97 -4.63
CA ALA A 133 -2.34 -12.41 -4.55
C ALA A 133 -3.61 -13.24 -4.71
N ALA A 134 -4.75 -12.76 -4.16
CA ALA A 134 -6.04 -13.42 -4.31
C ALA A 134 -6.49 -13.49 -5.77
N LEU A 135 -6.34 -12.40 -6.54
CA LEU A 135 -6.63 -12.40 -7.98
C LEU A 135 -5.69 -13.34 -8.76
N GLN A 136 -4.42 -13.48 -8.34
CA GLN A 136 -3.51 -14.41 -9.01
C GLN A 136 -3.85 -15.87 -8.70
N LYS A 137 -4.24 -16.18 -7.45
CA LYS A 137 -4.72 -17.51 -7.08
C LYS A 137 -6.02 -17.88 -7.82
N ALA A 138 -6.97 -16.95 -7.93
CA ALA A 138 -8.19 -17.19 -8.72
C ALA A 138 -7.87 -17.61 -10.16
N LYS A 139 -6.88 -16.95 -10.78
CA LYS A 139 -6.42 -17.33 -12.14
C LYS A 139 -5.72 -18.68 -12.20
N GLN A 140 -5.08 -19.13 -11.12
CA GLN A 140 -4.44 -20.45 -11.04
C GLN A 140 -5.47 -21.58 -10.85
N GLU A 141 -6.62 -21.25 -10.25
CA GLU A 141 -7.79 -22.14 -10.08
C GLU A 141 -8.77 -22.05 -11.26
N ASP A 142 -8.34 -21.47 -12.40
CA ASP A 142 -9.13 -21.29 -13.62
C ASP A 142 -10.45 -20.49 -13.43
N ILE A 143 -10.56 -19.72 -12.34
CA ILE A 143 -11.69 -18.82 -12.10
C ILE A 143 -11.56 -17.57 -12.98
N GLU A 144 -12.61 -17.23 -13.71
CA GLU A 144 -12.61 -16.04 -14.58
C GLU A 144 -12.44 -14.76 -13.77
N VAL A 145 -11.36 -13.99 -14.04
CA VAL A 145 -11.04 -12.74 -13.37
C VAL A 145 -11.27 -11.55 -14.29
N ASN A 146 -12.42 -10.90 -14.13
CA ASN A 146 -12.86 -9.75 -14.95
C ASN A 146 -12.59 -8.38 -14.29
N ILE A 147 -11.92 -8.35 -13.14
CA ILE A 147 -11.58 -7.13 -12.40
C ILE A 147 -10.07 -7.00 -12.17
N CYS A 148 -9.58 -5.76 -12.08
CA CYS A 148 -8.19 -5.49 -11.72
C CYS A 148 -8.03 -5.24 -10.21
N GLU A 149 -6.77 -5.25 -9.74
CA GLU A 149 -6.43 -5.02 -8.33
C GLU A 149 -7.05 -3.74 -7.76
N LYS A 150 -7.00 -2.63 -8.51
CA LYS A 150 -7.57 -1.34 -8.10
C LYS A 150 -9.09 -1.41 -7.94
N THR A 151 -9.76 -2.11 -8.85
CA THR A 151 -11.21 -2.31 -8.77
C THR A 151 -11.58 -3.13 -7.54
N LEU A 152 -10.81 -4.19 -7.23
CA LEU A 152 -11.03 -5.00 -6.03
C LEU A 152 -10.86 -4.18 -4.75
N TYR A 153 -9.82 -3.35 -4.64
CA TYR A 153 -9.67 -2.42 -3.52
C TYR A 153 -10.86 -1.47 -3.39
N ASN A 154 -11.33 -0.89 -4.51
CA ASN A 154 -12.50 -0.01 -4.50
C ASN A 154 -13.76 -0.73 -4.03
N TYR A 155 -13.95 -1.99 -4.41
CA TYR A 155 -15.10 -2.79 -3.99
C TYR A 155 -15.06 -3.13 -2.51
N ILE A 156 -13.86 -3.45 -1.97
CA ILE A 156 -13.67 -3.67 -0.53
C ILE A 156 -13.96 -2.38 0.27
N HIS A 157 -13.46 -1.23 -0.19
CA HIS A 157 -13.74 0.05 0.48
C HIS A 157 -15.18 0.53 0.37
N LYS A 158 -15.92 0.08 -0.65
CA LYS A 158 -17.34 0.35 -0.82
C LYS A 158 -18.24 -0.69 -0.14
N GLU A 159 -17.65 -1.63 0.61
CA GLU A 159 -18.35 -2.70 1.34
C GLU A 159 -19.31 -3.51 0.45
N ILE A 160 -18.88 -3.82 -0.79
CA ILE A 160 -19.68 -4.58 -1.77
C ILE A 160 -19.71 -6.07 -1.42
N PHE A 161 -18.71 -6.56 -0.71
CA PHE A 161 -18.62 -7.95 -0.26
C PHE A 161 -19.42 -8.17 1.03
N VAL A 162 -19.83 -9.41 1.28
CA VAL A 162 -20.63 -9.76 2.46
C VAL A 162 -19.79 -9.72 3.74
N GLU A 163 -18.63 -10.35 3.72
CA GLU A 163 -17.74 -10.47 4.89
C GLU A 163 -16.42 -9.71 4.74
N LEU A 164 -16.00 -9.45 3.50
CA LEU A 164 -14.71 -8.82 3.22
C LEU A 164 -14.80 -7.30 3.33
N THR A 165 -14.18 -6.76 4.37
CA THR A 165 -14.09 -5.32 4.63
C THR A 165 -12.65 -4.81 4.61
N ALA A 166 -12.47 -3.49 4.67
CA ALA A 166 -11.14 -2.86 4.75
C ALA A 166 -10.35 -3.29 6.01
N SER A 167 -11.03 -3.80 7.05
CA SER A 167 -10.37 -4.32 8.26
C SER A 167 -9.59 -5.61 8.01
N ASN A 168 -9.97 -6.38 7.01
CA ASN A 168 -9.30 -7.63 6.61
C ASN A 168 -8.02 -7.38 5.81
N LEU A 169 -7.85 -6.15 5.30
CA LEU A 169 -6.64 -5.78 4.54
C LEU A 169 -5.41 -5.67 5.43
N VAL A 170 -4.30 -6.19 4.92
CA VAL A 170 -3.03 -6.32 5.67
C VAL A 170 -2.40 -4.98 6.04
N TYR A 171 -2.60 -3.95 5.23
CA TYR A 171 -1.97 -2.65 5.40
C TYR A 171 -2.99 -1.59 5.83
N LYS A 172 -3.03 -1.31 7.14
CA LYS A 172 -3.68 -0.11 7.69
C LYS A 172 -2.66 1.03 7.68
N LYS A 173 -3.03 2.23 7.21
CA LYS A 173 -2.21 3.45 7.38
C LYS A 173 -1.96 3.67 8.86
N LYS A 174 -0.72 3.50 9.33
CA LYS A 174 -0.31 3.86 10.70
C LYS A 174 0.45 5.17 10.65
N TYR A 175 0.04 6.14 11.46
CA TYR A 175 0.81 7.36 11.71
C TYR A 175 2.18 6.99 12.30
N LYS A 176 3.26 7.52 11.70
CA LYS A 176 4.62 7.32 12.20
C LYS A 176 4.82 8.15 13.47
N LYS A 177 5.00 7.50 14.63
CA LYS A 177 5.59 8.16 15.80
C LYS A 177 7.10 8.28 15.57
N LYS A 178 7.64 9.52 15.67
CA LYS A 178 9.10 9.75 15.65
C LYS A 178 9.71 9.21 16.94
N TYR A 179 10.58 8.21 16.82
CA TYR A 179 11.36 7.66 17.94
C TYR A 179 12.75 8.31 17.92
N LYS A 180 13.14 8.94 19.04
CA LYS A 180 14.53 9.35 19.30
C LYS A 180 15.17 8.25 20.16
N GLY A 181 16.03 7.42 19.58
CA GLY A 181 16.75 6.36 20.28
C GLY A 181 18.25 6.67 20.40
N HIS A 182 18.86 6.35 21.55
CA HIS A 182 20.29 6.49 21.78
C HIS A 182 21.06 5.36 21.05
N LYS A 183 22.14 5.75 20.37
CA LYS A 183 23.02 4.82 19.63
C LYS A 183 24.01 4.15 20.59
N ARG A 184 23.93 2.84 20.75
CA ARG A 184 25.05 2.02 21.28
C ARG A 184 25.61 1.20 20.12
N ILE A 185 26.86 1.48 19.74
CA ILE A 185 27.61 0.68 18.76
C ILE A 185 28.33 -0.41 19.57
N ARG A 186 27.97 -1.68 19.29
CA ARG A 186 28.73 -2.84 19.80
C ARG A 186 29.62 -3.34 18.68
N LYS A 187 30.92 -3.56 18.97
CA LYS A 187 31.85 -4.19 18.04
C LYS A 187 31.63 -5.71 18.14
N ASN A 188 31.24 -6.34 17.03
CA ASN A 188 31.32 -7.79 16.86
C ASN A 188 32.47 -8.08 15.88
N GLY A 189 33.04 -9.23 15.87
CA GLY A 189 34.17 -9.62 15.00
C GLY A 189 33.77 -9.80 13.51
N ALA A 190 32.55 -9.38 13.09
CA ALA A 190 32.07 -9.49 11.73
C ALA A 190 32.55 -8.31 10.87
N MET A 191 32.54 -8.49 9.55
CA MET A 191 32.86 -7.45 8.57
C MET A 191 31.75 -6.39 8.50
N SER A 192 32.13 -5.13 8.27
CA SER A 192 31.16 -4.07 7.99
C SER A 192 30.40 -4.35 6.69
N ILE A 193 29.12 -3.94 6.63
CA ILE A 193 28.32 -4.04 5.42
C ILE A 193 28.94 -3.31 4.23
N GLU A 194 29.78 -2.30 4.47
CA GLU A 194 30.51 -1.56 3.44
C GLU A 194 31.52 -2.44 2.68
N GLN A 195 32.03 -3.50 3.31
CA GLN A 195 32.94 -4.48 2.70
C GLN A 195 32.21 -5.53 1.84
N ARG A 196 30.90 -5.43 1.77
CA ARG A 196 30.08 -6.36 0.99
C ARG A 196 30.18 -6.02 -0.50
N SER A 197 30.52 -7.00 -1.34
CA SER A 197 30.71 -6.83 -2.78
C SER A 197 29.45 -6.35 -3.50
N ASP A 198 29.62 -5.73 -4.65
CA ASP A 198 28.52 -5.26 -5.50
C ASP A 198 27.63 -6.38 -6.01
N ILE A 199 28.17 -7.57 -6.22
CA ILE A 199 27.40 -8.77 -6.59
C ILE A 199 26.32 -9.05 -5.52
N ILE A 200 26.69 -8.98 -4.24
CA ILE A 200 25.78 -9.17 -3.11
C ILE A 200 24.80 -7.98 -3.01
N ASN A 201 25.30 -6.74 -3.14
CA ASN A 201 24.50 -5.54 -3.03
C ASN A 201 23.41 -5.49 -4.11
N ASN A 202 23.77 -5.79 -5.36
CA ASN A 202 22.89 -5.78 -6.52
C ASN A 202 22.04 -7.06 -6.66
N ARG A 203 22.20 -8.04 -5.74
CA ARG A 203 21.40 -9.27 -5.69
C ARG A 203 21.53 -10.10 -6.98
N LEU A 204 22.73 -10.22 -7.49
CA LEU A 204 23.00 -10.94 -8.73
C LEU A 204 23.16 -12.44 -8.52
N GLU A 205 23.51 -12.87 -7.30
CA GLU A 205 23.83 -14.24 -6.96
C GLU A 205 23.00 -14.75 -5.78
N LEU A 206 22.63 -16.04 -5.80
CA LEU A 206 21.99 -16.74 -4.70
C LEU A 206 23.00 -17.09 -3.57
N GLY A 207 22.46 -17.32 -2.38
CA GLY A 207 23.24 -17.78 -1.21
C GLY A 207 23.58 -16.67 -0.23
N HIS A 208 23.09 -15.47 -0.43
CA HIS A 208 23.29 -14.34 0.46
C HIS A 208 22.03 -14.07 1.27
N TRP A 209 22.15 -14.25 2.59
CA TRP A 209 21.01 -14.21 3.51
C TRP A 209 21.04 -12.98 4.41
N GLU A 210 19.88 -12.45 4.71
CA GLU A 210 19.66 -11.50 5.78
C GLU A 210 19.04 -12.25 6.95
N MET A 211 19.65 -12.16 8.14
CA MET A 211 19.18 -12.86 9.35
C MET A 211 18.64 -11.86 10.36
N ASP A 212 17.50 -12.19 10.97
CA ASP A 212 16.81 -11.35 11.95
C ASP A 212 16.08 -12.22 12.98
N THR A 213 15.63 -11.60 14.07
CA THR A 213 14.80 -12.27 15.07
C THR A 213 13.43 -11.59 15.18
N VAL A 214 12.38 -12.40 15.14
CA VAL A 214 11.01 -11.94 15.38
C VAL A 214 10.62 -12.33 16.80
N VAL A 215 10.50 -11.31 17.68
CA VAL A 215 10.10 -11.49 19.09
C VAL A 215 8.58 -11.33 19.22
N GLY A 216 7.97 -12.09 20.12
CA GLY A 216 6.54 -12.01 20.42
C GLY A 216 6.24 -10.93 21.45
N THR A 217 6.46 -11.21 22.70
CA THR A 217 6.27 -10.29 23.84
C THR A 217 7.48 -9.37 24.04
N ARG A 218 7.29 -8.26 24.78
CA ARG A 218 8.36 -7.26 25.00
C ARG A 218 9.48 -7.73 25.94
N GLU A 219 9.22 -8.71 26.78
CA GLU A 219 10.13 -9.09 27.86
C GLU A 219 11.38 -9.88 27.41
N GLY A 220 11.47 -10.28 26.13
CA GLY A 220 12.68 -10.84 25.52
C GLY A 220 13.20 -12.16 26.09
N LYS A 221 12.59 -12.68 27.15
CA LYS A 221 12.98 -13.95 27.83
C LYS A 221 12.29 -15.19 27.26
N SER A 222 11.24 -14.98 26.43
CA SER A 222 10.47 -16.05 25.80
C SER A 222 11.05 -16.46 24.44
N ALA A 223 10.55 -17.59 23.91
CA ALA A 223 10.89 -18.08 22.57
C ALA A 223 10.70 -16.99 21.51
N CYS A 224 11.55 -17.02 20.49
CA CYS A 224 11.46 -16.13 19.34
C CYS A 224 11.64 -16.92 18.03
N LEU A 225 11.41 -16.27 16.90
CA LEU A 225 11.68 -16.85 15.59
C LEU A 225 13.00 -16.29 15.06
N LEU A 226 13.91 -17.18 14.69
CA LEU A 226 15.05 -16.86 13.84
C LEU A 226 14.58 -16.92 12.41
N VAL A 227 14.79 -15.86 11.65
CA VAL A 227 14.35 -15.70 10.26
C VAL A 227 15.56 -15.42 9.38
N LEU A 228 15.76 -16.25 8.37
CA LEU A 228 16.75 -16.03 7.34
C LEU A 228 16.02 -15.77 6.02
N THR A 229 16.29 -14.63 5.42
CA THR A 229 15.71 -14.22 4.12
C THR A 229 16.79 -14.20 3.05
N GLU A 230 16.65 -15.01 2.02
CA GLU A 230 17.54 -15.00 0.86
C GLU A 230 17.31 -13.73 0.02
N ARG A 231 18.39 -13.04 -0.34
CA ARG A 231 18.33 -11.67 -0.87
C ARG A 231 17.76 -11.57 -2.28
N VAL A 232 18.00 -12.53 -3.15
CA VAL A 232 17.54 -12.56 -4.56
C VAL A 232 16.09 -13.03 -4.64
N SER A 233 15.85 -14.25 -4.16
CA SER A 233 14.57 -14.94 -4.28
C SER A 233 13.53 -14.54 -3.23
N ARG A 234 13.96 -13.91 -2.14
CA ARG A 234 13.14 -13.65 -0.95
C ARG A 234 12.65 -14.92 -0.27
N LYS A 235 13.32 -16.04 -0.50
CA LYS A 235 13.03 -17.30 0.20
C LYS A 235 13.33 -17.15 1.66
N GLU A 236 12.43 -17.67 2.50
CA GLU A 236 12.59 -17.65 3.96
C GLU A 236 12.85 -19.02 4.52
N ILE A 237 13.66 -19.03 5.58
CA ILE A 237 13.83 -20.13 6.52
C ILE A 237 13.47 -19.57 7.89
N ILE A 238 12.46 -20.16 8.55
CA ILE A 238 11.99 -19.70 9.85
C ILE A 238 12.19 -20.80 10.88
N ARG A 239 12.85 -20.49 11.99
CA ARG A 239 13.12 -21.46 13.05
C ARG A 239 12.69 -20.90 14.40
N LYS A 240 11.97 -21.70 15.20
CA LYS A 240 11.64 -21.35 16.57
C LYS A 240 12.83 -21.66 17.46
N ILE A 241 13.36 -20.65 18.15
CA ILE A 241 14.44 -20.76 19.12
C ILE A 241 13.92 -20.43 20.53
N PRO A 242 14.53 -21.09 21.59
CA PRO A 242 14.00 -20.94 22.95
C PRO A 242 14.10 -19.53 23.52
N ALA A 243 15.15 -18.79 23.16
CA ALA A 243 15.37 -17.43 23.59
C ALA A 243 16.24 -16.66 22.58
N LYS A 244 16.22 -15.33 22.68
CA LYS A 244 17.02 -14.41 21.87
C LYS A 244 18.49 -14.38 22.37
N LYS A 245 19.22 -15.47 22.14
CA LYS A 245 20.62 -15.62 22.54
C LYS A 245 21.48 -16.20 21.42
N ALA A 246 22.78 -15.86 21.39
CA ALA A 246 23.70 -16.25 20.33
C ALA A 246 23.85 -17.78 20.23
N GLU A 247 23.92 -18.49 21.36
CA GLU A 247 24.02 -19.94 21.40
C GLU A 247 22.92 -20.67 20.61
N PHE A 248 21.67 -20.18 20.70
CA PHE A 248 20.54 -20.78 19.97
C PHE A 248 20.56 -20.44 18.49
N VAL A 249 21.05 -19.26 18.13
CA VAL A 249 21.23 -18.87 16.73
C VAL A 249 22.27 -19.75 16.06
N VAL A 250 23.46 -19.91 16.69
CA VAL A 250 24.53 -20.76 16.18
C VAL A 250 24.06 -22.23 16.09
N ALA A 251 23.35 -22.72 17.11
CA ALA A 251 22.80 -24.08 17.09
C ALA A 251 21.87 -24.33 15.89
N GLU A 252 21.03 -23.36 15.52
CA GLU A 252 20.17 -23.52 14.36
C GLU A 252 20.95 -23.47 13.04
N ILE A 253 21.97 -22.62 12.91
CA ILE A 253 22.86 -22.61 11.73
C ILE A 253 23.58 -23.94 11.57
N LEU A 254 24.08 -24.53 12.69
CA LEU A 254 24.69 -25.87 12.67
C LEU A 254 23.70 -26.97 12.26
N LYS A 255 22.41 -26.85 12.63
CA LYS A 255 21.36 -27.78 12.15
C LYS A 255 21.13 -27.62 10.64
N LEU A 256 21.15 -26.38 10.12
CA LEU A 256 21.08 -26.17 8.70
C LEU A 256 22.26 -26.72 7.93
N LYS A 257 23.50 -26.59 8.49
CA LYS A 257 24.72 -27.23 7.95
C LYS A 257 24.57 -28.75 7.84
N ARG A 258 24.07 -29.39 8.88
CA ARG A 258 23.83 -30.86 8.88
C ARG A 258 22.73 -31.26 7.87
N LYS A 259 21.70 -30.42 7.72
CA LYS A 259 20.56 -30.68 6.80
C LYS A 259 20.98 -30.61 5.34
N TYR A 260 21.86 -29.67 4.97
CA TYR A 260 22.16 -29.39 3.56
C TYR A 260 23.57 -29.87 3.17
N LYS A 261 23.68 -30.94 2.37
CA LYS A 261 24.96 -31.44 1.87
C LYS A 261 25.81 -30.37 1.17
N THR A 262 25.15 -29.43 0.43
CA THR A 262 25.78 -28.28 -0.23
C THR A 262 25.56 -27.02 0.58
N PHE A 263 25.90 -27.00 1.85
CA PHE A 263 25.64 -25.89 2.76
C PHE A 263 26.29 -24.57 2.26
N ASN A 264 27.57 -24.60 1.93
CA ASN A 264 28.32 -23.42 1.53
C ASN A 264 27.85 -22.82 0.19
N ASP A 265 27.33 -23.63 -0.74
CA ASP A 265 26.70 -23.10 -1.95
C ASP A 265 25.39 -22.37 -1.66
N ARG A 266 24.69 -22.79 -0.58
CA ARG A 266 23.43 -22.20 -0.17
C ARG A 266 23.58 -21.01 0.77
N PHE A 267 24.67 -21.00 1.56
CA PHE A 267 24.96 -19.99 2.58
C PHE A 267 26.35 -19.41 2.37
N LYS A 268 26.49 -18.54 1.38
CA LYS A 268 27.74 -17.84 1.04
C LYS A 268 28.00 -16.69 2.00
N SER A 269 26.95 -15.94 2.34
CA SER A 269 27.04 -14.89 3.34
C SER A 269 25.78 -14.72 4.16
N ILE A 270 25.93 -14.20 5.36
CA ILE A 270 24.85 -13.81 6.26
C ILE A 270 25.08 -12.36 6.68
N THR A 271 24.04 -11.52 6.58
CA THR A 271 24.04 -10.14 7.06
C THR A 271 23.05 -9.98 8.21
N THR A 272 23.48 -9.40 9.34
CA THR A 272 22.65 -9.19 10.53
C THR A 272 22.67 -7.72 10.97
N ASP A 273 21.86 -7.38 11.99
CA ASP A 273 22.09 -6.16 12.76
C ASP A 273 23.09 -6.43 13.91
N ASN A 274 23.32 -5.40 14.72
CA ASN A 274 24.17 -5.46 15.90
C ASN A 274 23.41 -5.97 17.14
N GLY A 275 22.46 -6.91 16.98
CA GLY A 275 21.74 -7.53 18.06
C GLY A 275 22.67 -8.43 18.92
N SER A 276 22.37 -8.52 20.22
CA SER A 276 23.18 -9.37 21.14
C SER A 276 23.16 -10.85 20.76
N GLU A 277 22.10 -11.30 20.10
CA GLU A 277 21.93 -12.66 19.58
C GLU A 277 22.82 -12.98 18.37
N PHE A 278 23.42 -11.98 17.76
CA PHE A 278 24.27 -12.11 16.58
C PHE A 278 25.76 -11.84 16.87
N MET A 279 26.12 -11.75 18.14
CA MET A 279 27.51 -11.41 18.55
C MET A 279 28.51 -12.52 18.34
N ASP A 280 28.09 -13.77 18.26
CA ASP A 280 28.98 -14.91 17.97
C ASP A 280 29.11 -15.12 16.44
N SER A 281 29.72 -14.13 15.78
CA SER A 281 30.03 -14.22 14.37
C SER A 281 31.10 -15.23 14.03
N LYS A 282 32.05 -15.45 14.95
CA LYS A 282 33.19 -16.37 14.77
C LYS A 282 32.71 -17.80 14.49
N SER A 283 31.82 -18.33 15.32
CA SER A 283 31.26 -19.67 15.15
C SER A 283 30.56 -19.86 13.78
N ILE A 284 30.06 -18.82 13.18
CA ILE A 284 29.44 -18.89 11.85
C ILE A 284 30.48 -18.73 10.73
N GLN A 285 31.50 -17.87 10.94
CA GLN A 285 32.61 -17.70 10.00
C GLN A 285 33.47 -18.97 9.89
N ASP A 286 33.65 -19.72 10.99
CA ASP A 286 34.31 -21.01 11.02
C ASP A 286 33.61 -22.09 10.15
N LEU A 287 32.38 -21.79 9.67
CA LEU A 287 31.67 -22.62 8.70
C LEU A 287 31.93 -22.22 7.23
N ASN A 288 32.91 -21.35 6.98
CA ASN A 288 33.20 -20.72 5.68
C ASN A 288 32.02 -19.88 5.13
N VAL A 289 31.33 -19.16 6.01
CA VAL A 289 30.23 -18.21 5.65
C VAL A 289 30.71 -16.79 5.92
N LEU A 290 30.69 -15.92 4.92
CA LEU A 290 30.99 -14.51 5.13
C LEU A 290 29.92 -13.89 6.03
N TYR A 291 30.35 -13.14 7.04
CA TYR A 291 29.43 -12.57 8.02
C TYR A 291 29.54 -11.07 8.09
N PHE A 292 28.46 -10.38 7.76
CA PHE A 292 28.38 -8.92 7.71
C PHE A 292 27.42 -8.39 8.77
N TYR A 293 27.69 -7.21 9.30
CA TYR A 293 26.74 -6.47 10.13
C TYR A 293 26.33 -5.16 9.44
N ALA A 294 25.04 -4.87 9.51
CA ALA A 294 24.45 -3.63 9.03
C ALA A 294 24.66 -2.49 10.04
N HIS A 295 24.66 -1.25 9.58
CA HIS A 295 24.75 -0.11 10.48
C HIS A 295 23.55 0.00 11.39
N ALA A 296 23.79 0.47 12.62
CA ALA A 296 22.73 0.70 13.58
C ALA A 296 21.75 1.74 13.03
N TYR A 297 20.44 1.41 13.10
CA TYR A 297 19.34 2.26 12.61
C TYR A 297 19.23 2.49 11.09
N CYS A 298 20.03 1.86 10.28
CA CYS A 298 19.94 1.86 8.83
C CYS A 298 19.03 0.72 8.34
N SER A 299 17.71 0.83 8.60
CA SER A 299 16.72 -0.20 8.21
C SER A 299 16.66 -0.44 6.69
N GLY A 300 17.04 0.55 5.87
CA GLY A 300 17.11 0.43 4.42
C GLY A 300 18.13 -0.60 3.93
N GLU A 301 19.21 -0.82 4.67
CA GLU A 301 20.25 -1.80 4.34
C GLU A 301 19.76 -3.26 4.44
N ARG A 302 18.67 -3.49 5.21
CA ARG A 302 18.00 -4.78 5.42
C ARG A 302 16.50 -4.71 5.06
N GLY A 303 16.15 -3.93 4.05
CA GLY A 303 14.75 -3.73 3.64
C GLY A 303 13.99 -5.01 3.27
N SER A 304 14.70 -6.10 2.94
CA SER A 304 14.09 -7.41 2.68
C SER A 304 13.46 -7.99 3.95
N ASN A 305 14.19 -7.97 5.07
CA ASN A 305 13.73 -8.52 6.34
C ASN A 305 12.51 -7.78 6.88
N GLU A 306 12.51 -6.44 6.84
CA GLU A 306 11.36 -5.67 7.33
C GLU A 306 10.06 -6.03 6.58
N ASN A 307 10.14 -6.15 5.26
CA ASN A 307 8.99 -6.51 4.45
C ASN A 307 8.55 -7.96 4.66
N ASN A 308 9.49 -8.88 4.79
CA ASN A 308 9.19 -10.29 5.01
C ASN A 308 8.66 -10.54 6.43
N ASN A 309 9.18 -9.87 7.45
CA ASN A 309 8.64 -9.92 8.80
C ASN A 309 7.16 -9.50 8.88
N LYS A 310 6.69 -8.62 7.94
CA LYS A 310 5.27 -8.28 7.83
C LYS A 310 4.40 -9.48 7.43
N PHE A 311 4.92 -10.43 6.65
CA PHE A 311 4.20 -11.67 6.31
C PHE A 311 4.04 -12.54 7.55
N ILE A 312 5.12 -12.74 8.34
CA ILE A 312 5.06 -13.48 9.60
C ILE A 312 4.02 -12.85 10.54
N ARG A 313 3.96 -11.51 10.60
CA ARG A 313 3.04 -10.76 11.46
C ARG A 313 1.56 -10.88 11.08
N ARG A 314 1.24 -11.41 9.91
CA ARG A 314 -0.15 -11.75 9.54
C ARG A 314 -0.67 -12.95 10.36
N PHE A 315 0.22 -13.88 10.73
CA PHE A 315 -0.11 -15.08 11.49
C PHE A 315 0.23 -14.94 12.96
N ILE A 316 1.31 -14.23 13.26
CA ILE A 316 1.84 -14.02 14.62
C ILE A 316 1.89 -12.52 14.90
N PRO A 317 0.80 -11.89 15.35
CA PRO A 317 0.77 -10.47 15.72
C PRO A 317 1.80 -10.12 16.79
N LYS A 318 2.13 -8.83 16.92
CA LYS A 318 2.98 -8.36 18.02
C LYS A 318 2.27 -8.59 19.36
N GLY A 319 3.01 -9.08 20.34
CA GLY A 319 2.46 -9.42 21.67
C GLY A 319 2.05 -10.88 21.82
N THR A 320 2.03 -11.67 20.72
CA THR A 320 1.74 -13.12 20.80
C THR A 320 2.91 -13.82 21.48
N ASP A 321 2.64 -14.71 22.42
CA ASP A 321 3.67 -15.58 23.00
C ASP A 321 4.07 -16.66 21.97
N ILE A 322 5.32 -16.59 21.52
CA ILE A 322 5.86 -17.56 20.55
C ILE A 322 6.10 -18.93 21.20
N SER A 323 6.20 -19.03 22.54
CA SER A 323 6.42 -20.28 23.23
C SER A 323 5.30 -21.30 23.01
N ILE A 324 4.05 -20.83 22.85
CA ILE A 324 2.88 -21.67 22.61
C ILE A 324 2.73 -22.12 21.15
N ILE A 325 3.44 -21.48 20.23
CA ILE A 325 3.32 -21.77 18.79
C ILE A 325 4.12 -23.03 18.47
N SER A 326 3.46 -24.04 17.90
CA SER A 326 4.11 -25.30 17.55
C SER A 326 5.12 -25.12 16.40
N LYS A 327 6.14 -25.97 16.35
CA LYS A 327 7.11 -26.00 15.22
C LYS A 327 6.40 -26.28 13.89
N ARG A 328 5.34 -27.11 13.90
CA ARG A 328 4.50 -27.37 12.72
C ARG A 328 3.87 -26.08 12.21
N LYS A 329 3.30 -25.26 13.11
CA LYS A 329 2.70 -23.98 12.72
C LYS A 329 3.72 -23.00 12.14
N VAL A 330 4.94 -22.99 12.68
CA VAL A 330 6.05 -22.20 12.12
C VAL A 330 6.40 -22.67 10.70
N GLN A 331 6.42 -23.97 10.44
CA GLN A 331 6.67 -24.53 9.11
C GLN A 331 5.55 -24.20 8.14
N GLU A 332 4.28 -24.29 8.54
CA GLU A 332 3.14 -23.90 7.73
C GLU A 332 3.23 -22.40 7.29
N ILE A 333 3.70 -21.55 8.19
CA ILE A 333 3.92 -20.11 7.88
C ILE A 333 5.08 -19.94 6.90
N GLU A 334 6.20 -20.65 7.10
CA GLU A 334 7.35 -20.66 6.19
C GLU A 334 6.92 -21.09 4.77
N ASP A 335 6.18 -22.19 4.66
CA ASP A 335 5.70 -22.74 3.40
C ASP A 335 4.73 -21.78 2.70
N TRP A 336 3.82 -21.17 3.46
CA TRP A 336 2.90 -20.17 2.94
C TRP A 336 3.67 -18.94 2.40
N ILE A 337 4.64 -18.40 3.12
CA ILE A 337 5.44 -17.24 2.68
C ILE A 337 6.24 -17.59 1.42
N ASN A 338 6.80 -18.79 1.36
CA ASN A 338 7.63 -19.24 0.25
C ASN A 338 6.83 -19.59 -1.01
N SER A 339 5.57 -19.96 -0.88
CA SER A 339 4.63 -20.22 -1.99
C SER A 339 3.80 -18.99 -2.39
N TYR A 340 3.90 -17.90 -1.62
CA TYR A 340 3.09 -16.69 -1.83
C TYR A 340 3.44 -15.99 -3.16
N PRO A 341 2.46 -15.71 -4.06
CA PRO A 341 2.69 -15.03 -5.33
C PRO A 341 3.06 -13.56 -5.11
N ARG A 342 4.23 -13.15 -5.62
CA ARG A 342 4.78 -11.81 -5.41
C ARG A 342 4.69 -10.95 -6.66
N LYS A 343 4.17 -9.73 -6.52
CA LYS A 343 4.06 -8.77 -7.62
C LYS A 343 5.43 -8.45 -8.24
N MET A 344 6.48 -8.32 -7.41
CA MET A 344 7.85 -8.05 -7.85
C MET A 344 8.47 -9.17 -8.71
N PHE A 345 7.91 -10.37 -8.69
CA PHE A 345 8.36 -11.53 -9.45
C PHE A 345 7.34 -11.95 -10.53
N ASN A 346 6.51 -11.03 -10.98
CA ASN A 346 5.47 -11.31 -11.98
C ASN A 346 4.65 -12.56 -11.63
N ARG A 347 4.10 -12.59 -10.42
CA ARG A 347 3.27 -13.67 -9.85
C ARG A 347 4.03 -14.90 -9.33
N LYS A 348 5.30 -15.05 -9.67
CA LYS A 348 6.09 -16.16 -9.15
C LYS A 348 6.30 -16.05 -7.64
N SER A 349 6.38 -17.18 -6.99
CA SER A 349 6.69 -17.30 -5.57
C SER A 349 8.20 -17.26 -5.31
N ALA A 350 8.58 -17.09 -4.04
CA ALA A 350 9.98 -17.14 -3.62
C ALA A 350 10.63 -18.51 -3.92
N ASN A 351 9.88 -19.61 -3.76
CA ASN A 351 10.33 -20.95 -4.09
C ASN A 351 10.61 -21.12 -5.58
N GLU A 352 9.71 -20.65 -6.45
CA GLU A 352 9.89 -20.73 -7.91
C GLU A 352 11.12 -19.96 -8.36
N ILE A 353 11.33 -18.73 -7.86
CA ILE A 353 12.53 -17.94 -8.19
C ILE A 353 13.79 -18.61 -7.69
N TYR A 354 13.78 -19.12 -6.44
CA TYR A 354 14.95 -19.83 -5.87
C TYR A 354 15.33 -21.08 -6.68
N LEU A 355 14.35 -21.90 -7.04
CA LEU A 355 14.58 -23.12 -7.82
C LEU A 355 15.04 -22.81 -9.25
N PHE A 356 14.43 -21.81 -9.90
CA PHE A 356 14.83 -21.37 -11.23
C PHE A 356 16.29 -20.88 -11.28
N ARG A 357 16.65 -19.96 -10.37
CA ARG A 357 18.01 -19.40 -10.28
C ARG A 357 19.08 -20.42 -9.87
N ARG A 358 18.69 -21.51 -9.22
CA ARG A 358 19.61 -22.55 -8.78
C ARG A 358 19.93 -23.59 -9.87
N LYS A 359 19.04 -23.74 -10.85
CA LYS A 359 19.23 -24.64 -11.98
C LYS A 359 20.08 -24.00 -13.10
N ASN A 360 20.03 -22.68 -13.17
CA ASN A 360 20.79 -21.84 -14.10
C ASN A 360 21.94 -21.12 -13.37
#